data_268abf91800dfbde6b176f9d4c60abe8
#
_entry.id   268abf91800dfbde6b176f9d4c60abe8
#
_cell.length_a   1.000
_cell.length_b   1.000
_cell.length_c   1.000
_cell.angle_alpha   90.00
_cell.angle_beta   90.00
_cell.angle_gamma   90.00
#
_symmetry.space_group_name_H-M   'P 1'
#
loop_
_entity.id
_entity.type
_entity.pdbx_description
1 polymer ?
#
loop_
_entity_poly.entity_id
_entity_poly.type
_entity_poly.pdbx_seq_one_letter_code
_entity_poly.pdbx_strand_id
1 'polypeptide(L)'
;MPWSQSILNLPWMTITKMEAVDPVRIEADYTGPVRCPHCASARLRKKAPFVRQVRHESLGSRLVWLWLRGYKYLCRACGRYFRQRFPGLLNYQRATEPFKSEVCQDHHDGICQSRLARRMRLGTATLERWYHRFLERKMAERVHDACPRVLGIDEHFFTRKAGFATTFCDLRNHRVFDVVLGRSEAALEGYLSRLKGKERVRVVCMDLSGTYRAIVRRHFPRALI
;
A
#
# COMPACT_ATOMS: atom_id res chain seq x y z
N MET A 1 14.40 8.00 -21.40
CA MET A 1 13.10 7.25 -21.44
C MET A 1 12.15 8.03 -22.35
N PRO A 2 11.32 7.37 -23.17
CA PRO A 2 10.31 8.10 -23.92
C PRO A 2 9.36 8.84 -22.96
N TRP A 3 9.03 10.09 -23.27
CA TRP A 3 8.16 10.95 -22.46
C TRP A 3 6.81 10.28 -22.09
N SER A 4 6.27 9.40 -22.96
CA SER A 4 5.04 8.65 -22.72
C SER A 4 5.12 7.69 -21.51
N GLN A 5 6.28 7.13 -21.21
CA GLN A 5 6.48 6.27 -20.04
C GLN A 5 6.50 7.08 -18.74
N SER A 6 7.08 8.29 -18.79
CA SER A 6 7.10 9.20 -17.63
C SER A 6 5.71 9.72 -17.29
N ILE A 7 4.87 10.01 -18.29
CA ILE A 7 3.49 10.48 -18.07
C ILE A 7 2.60 9.37 -17.50
N LEU A 8 2.73 8.14 -18.00
CA LEU A 8 1.86 7.05 -17.55
C LEU A 8 2.33 6.36 -16.27
N ASN A 9 3.56 6.64 -15.80
CA ASN A 9 4.12 5.91 -14.65
C ASN A 9 3.93 4.38 -14.76
N LEU A 10 3.93 3.88 -15.99
CA LEU A 10 3.83 2.46 -16.34
C LEU A 10 4.96 2.09 -17.30
N PRO A 11 5.78 1.07 -16.96
CA PRO A 11 6.92 0.71 -17.79
C PRO A 11 6.46 0.12 -19.14
N TRP A 12 7.23 0.45 -20.19
CA TRP A 12 7.04 -0.03 -21.57
C TRP A 12 5.66 0.27 -22.17
N MET A 13 5.01 1.35 -21.75
CA MET A 13 3.78 1.83 -22.38
C MET A 13 4.08 2.98 -23.32
N THR A 14 3.55 2.91 -24.53
CA THR A 14 3.63 3.98 -25.54
C THR A 14 2.23 4.50 -25.82
N ILE A 15 2.01 5.79 -25.58
CA ILE A 15 0.74 6.44 -25.90
C ILE A 15 0.59 6.50 -27.40
N THR A 16 -0.51 5.98 -27.92
CA THR A 16 -0.86 6.01 -29.35
C THR A 16 -1.93 7.05 -29.67
N LYS A 17 -2.80 7.35 -28.71
CA LYS A 17 -3.84 8.37 -28.85
C LYS A 17 -4.18 8.96 -27.49
N MET A 18 -4.51 10.24 -27.46
CA MET A 18 -5.00 10.93 -26.27
C MET A 18 -6.14 11.87 -26.66
N GLU A 19 -7.26 11.73 -25.99
CA GLU A 19 -8.45 12.60 -26.14
C GLU A 19 -8.65 13.36 -24.84
N ALA A 20 -8.56 14.69 -24.90
CA ALA A 20 -8.66 15.60 -23.75
C ALA A 20 -10.12 15.88 -23.35
N VAL A 21 -10.94 14.84 -23.34
CA VAL A 21 -12.34 14.88 -22.83
C VAL A 21 -12.37 14.69 -21.30
N ASP A 22 -13.51 14.75 -20.66
CA ASP A 22 -13.68 14.40 -19.26
C ASP A 22 -14.62 13.19 -19.13
N PRO A 23 -14.12 12.05 -18.66
CA PRO A 23 -12.74 11.73 -18.28
C PRO A 23 -11.76 11.64 -19.48
N VAL A 24 -10.49 11.98 -19.24
CA VAL A 24 -9.44 11.87 -20.27
C VAL A 24 -9.32 10.42 -20.73
N ARG A 25 -9.26 10.23 -22.05
CA ARG A 25 -9.06 8.92 -22.67
C ARG A 25 -7.65 8.81 -23.24
N ILE A 26 -6.93 7.78 -22.83
CA ILE A 26 -5.59 7.48 -23.33
C ILE A 26 -5.59 6.06 -23.92
N GLU A 27 -5.13 5.91 -25.14
CA GLU A 27 -4.85 4.61 -25.75
C GLU A 27 -3.34 4.38 -25.74
N ALA A 28 -2.93 3.20 -25.30
CA ALA A 28 -1.51 2.86 -25.21
C ALA A 28 -1.26 1.42 -25.61
N ASP A 29 -0.08 1.23 -26.23
CA ASP A 29 0.45 -0.07 -26.61
C ASP A 29 1.59 -0.46 -25.67
N TYR A 30 1.66 -1.74 -25.35
CA TYR A 30 2.77 -2.30 -24.60
C TYR A 30 3.90 -2.73 -25.53
N THR A 31 5.07 -2.13 -25.35
CA THR A 31 6.27 -2.35 -26.15
C THR A 31 7.35 -3.21 -25.46
N GLY A 32 7.07 -3.62 -24.23
CA GLY A 32 8.02 -4.40 -23.43
C GLY A 32 8.09 -5.89 -23.80
N PRO A 33 9.00 -6.62 -23.17
CA PRO A 33 9.17 -8.05 -23.43
C PRO A 33 7.98 -8.86 -22.92
N VAL A 34 7.50 -9.80 -23.73
CA VAL A 34 6.45 -10.75 -23.34
C VAL A 34 7.07 -12.13 -23.15
N ARG A 35 6.82 -12.73 -22.01
CA ARG A 35 7.24 -14.11 -21.68
C ARG A 35 6.06 -14.92 -21.20
N CYS A 36 6.14 -16.23 -21.42
CA CYS A 36 5.14 -17.17 -20.92
C CYS A 36 5.12 -17.18 -19.40
N PRO A 37 3.97 -16.93 -18.73
CA PRO A 37 3.90 -16.94 -17.26
C PRO A 37 4.03 -18.34 -16.64
N HIS A 38 4.06 -19.41 -17.44
CA HIS A 38 4.16 -20.79 -16.97
C HIS A 38 5.58 -21.38 -17.08
N CYS A 39 6.35 -20.99 -18.11
CA CYS A 39 7.68 -21.54 -18.36
C CYS A 39 8.74 -20.48 -18.74
N ALA A 40 8.41 -19.21 -18.59
CA ALA A 40 9.27 -18.07 -18.91
C ALA A 40 9.79 -17.98 -20.37
N SER A 41 9.40 -18.90 -21.27
CA SER A 41 9.83 -18.93 -22.67
C SER A 41 9.33 -17.69 -23.43
N ALA A 42 10.18 -17.18 -24.33
CA ALA A 42 9.85 -16.14 -25.30
C ALA A 42 9.33 -16.71 -26.64
N ARG A 43 9.28 -18.04 -26.82
CA ARG A 43 8.79 -18.68 -28.04
C ARG A 43 7.26 -18.62 -28.10
N LEU A 44 6.73 -17.48 -28.50
CA LEU A 44 5.30 -17.16 -28.47
C LEU A 44 4.71 -17.01 -29.86
N ARG A 45 3.45 -17.44 -30.03
CA ARG A 45 2.64 -17.16 -31.22
C ARG A 45 1.48 -16.26 -30.81
N LYS A 46 1.37 -15.07 -31.40
CA LYS A 46 0.20 -14.17 -31.25
C LYS A 46 -1.04 -14.87 -31.80
N LYS A 47 -2.17 -14.76 -31.08
CA LYS A 47 -3.46 -15.33 -31.49
C LYS A 47 -4.50 -14.23 -31.77
N ALA A 48 -5.10 -13.67 -30.74
CA ALA A 48 -6.15 -12.69 -30.88
C ALA A 48 -5.79 -11.40 -30.13
N PRO A 49 -6.08 -10.21 -30.68
CA PRO A 49 -5.96 -8.97 -29.95
C PRO A 49 -7.05 -8.88 -28.87
N PHE A 50 -6.82 -8.07 -27.85
CA PHE A 50 -7.81 -7.62 -26.88
C PHE A 50 -7.47 -6.23 -26.38
N VAL A 51 -8.48 -5.55 -25.84
CA VAL A 51 -8.32 -4.25 -25.18
C VAL A 51 -8.72 -4.39 -23.71
N ARG A 52 -7.95 -3.79 -22.83
CA ARG A 52 -8.32 -3.61 -21.42
C ARG A 52 -8.56 -2.14 -21.14
N GLN A 53 -9.76 -1.84 -20.68
CA GLN A 53 -10.12 -0.53 -20.19
C GLN A 53 -9.93 -0.51 -18.68
N VAL A 54 -9.10 0.42 -18.18
CA VAL A 54 -8.76 0.52 -16.76
C VAL A 54 -8.69 1.98 -16.32
N ARG A 55 -8.94 2.20 -15.03
CA ARG A 55 -8.70 3.50 -14.38
C ARG A 55 -7.21 3.72 -14.20
N HIS A 56 -6.78 4.96 -14.37
CA HIS A 56 -5.39 5.34 -14.23
C HIS A 56 -5.27 6.63 -13.42
N GLU A 57 -4.04 6.98 -12.99
CA GLU A 57 -3.74 8.21 -12.26
C GLU A 57 -4.39 9.42 -12.92
N SER A 58 -4.85 10.35 -12.09
CA SER A 58 -5.49 11.58 -12.55
C SER A 58 -4.50 12.50 -13.28
N LEU A 59 -4.96 13.20 -14.28
CA LEU A 59 -4.23 14.32 -14.89
C LEU A 59 -4.77 15.64 -14.34
N GLY A 60 -4.14 16.18 -13.33
CA GLY A 60 -4.67 17.28 -12.54
C GLY A 60 -5.97 16.86 -11.86
N SER A 61 -7.07 17.61 -12.09
CA SER A 61 -8.39 17.29 -11.53
C SER A 61 -9.21 16.31 -12.38
N ARG A 62 -8.75 15.94 -13.57
CA ARG A 62 -9.48 15.09 -14.51
C ARG A 62 -9.17 13.62 -14.31
N LEU A 63 -10.20 12.81 -14.27
CA LEU A 63 -10.08 11.36 -14.21
C LEU A 63 -9.56 10.82 -15.55
N VAL A 64 -8.78 9.74 -15.51
CA VAL A 64 -8.17 9.11 -16.68
C VAL A 64 -8.68 7.68 -16.85
N TRP A 65 -9.10 7.37 -18.07
CA TRP A 65 -9.29 6.02 -18.54
C TRP A 65 -8.17 5.65 -19.51
N LEU A 66 -7.59 4.47 -19.29
CA LEU A 66 -6.52 3.93 -20.11
C LEU A 66 -7.03 2.70 -20.86
N TRP A 67 -6.90 2.70 -22.19
CA TRP A 67 -7.16 1.58 -23.09
C TRP A 67 -5.83 0.93 -23.47
N LEU A 68 -5.58 -0.26 -22.95
CA LEU A 68 -4.36 -1.03 -23.20
C LEU A 68 -4.63 -2.09 -24.24
N ARG A 69 -3.97 -1.99 -25.37
CA ARG A 69 -4.00 -3.03 -26.41
C ARG A 69 -3.01 -4.15 -26.06
N GLY A 70 -3.45 -5.38 -26.16
CA GLY A 70 -2.64 -6.55 -25.91
C GLY A 70 -3.09 -7.75 -26.73
N TYR A 71 -2.39 -8.88 -26.57
CA TYR A 71 -2.63 -10.09 -27.32
C TYR A 71 -2.81 -11.30 -26.42
N LYS A 72 -3.64 -12.24 -26.88
CA LYS A 72 -3.58 -13.63 -26.41
C LYS A 72 -2.42 -14.31 -27.10
N TYR A 73 -1.69 -15.14 -26.37
CA TYR A 73 -0.56 -15.89 -26.87
C TYR A 73 -0.73 -17.39 -26.67
N LEU A 74 -0.17 -18.15 -27.59
CA LEU A 74 0.15 -19.56 -27.42
C LEU A 74 1.66 -19.69 -27.19
N CYS A 75 2.07 -20.27 -26.08
CA CYS A 75 3.47 -20.61 -25.85
C CYS A 75 3.83 -21.88 -26.63
N ARG A 76 4.81 -21.77 -27.54
CA ARG A 76 5.27 -22.93 -28.35
C ARG A 76 6.15 -23.89 -27.56
N ALA A 77 6.65 -23.50 -26.37
CA ALA A 77 7.47 -24.35 -25.52
C ALA A 77 6.63 -25.26 -24.62
N CYS A 78 5.55 -24.76 -24.00
CA CYS A 78 4.73 -25.52 -23.07
C CYS A 78 3.28 -25.73 -23.54
N GLY A 79 2.89 -25.30 -24.73
CA GLY A 79 1.55 -25.50 -25.31
C GLY A 79 0.42 -24.68 -24.66
N ARG A 80 0.69 -23.88 -23.64
CA ARG A 80 -0.35 -23.18 -22.88
C ARG A 80 -0.72 -21.83 -23.50
N TYR A 81 -2.01 -21.49 -23.40
CA TYR A 81 -2.54 -20.19 -23.76
C TYR A 81 -2.51 -19.25 -22.59
N PHE A 82 -2.23 -17.94 -22.84
CA PHE A 82 -2.34 -16.90 -21.82
C PHE A 82 -2.67 -15.55 -22.45
N ARG A 83 -3.19 -14.64 -21.64
CA ARG A 83 -3.33 -13.21 -22.00
C ARG A 83 -2.08 -12.46 -21.59
N GLN A 84 -1.66 -11.52 -22.42
CA GLN A 84 -0.59 -10.58 -22.09
C GLN A 84 -0.87 -9.91 -20.75
N ARG A 85 0.18 -9.84 -19.93
CA ARG A 85 0.17 -9.10 -18.67
C ARG A 85 0.80 -7.74 -18.89
N PHE A 86 0.36 -6.75 -18.11
CA PHE A 86 0.88 -5.39 -18.15
C PHE A 86 1.49 -5.07 -16.79
N PRO A 87 2.75 -4.64 -16.69
CA PRO A 87 3.34 -4.17 -15.45
C PRO A 87 2.52 -3.02 -14.87
N GLY A 88 2.35 -2.99 -13.54
CA GLY A 88 1.51 -2.00 -12.87
C GLY A 88 0.00 -2.23 -13.01
N LEU A 89 -0.43 -3.38 -13.58
CA LEU A 89 -1.82 -3.76 -13.68
C LEU A 89 -1.99 -5.25 -13.35
N LEU A 90 -2.53 -5.54 -12.19
CA LEU A 90 -2.80 -6.92 -11.78
C LEU A 90 -3.90 -7.57 -12.64
N ASN A 91 -3.87 -8.90 -12.70
CA ASN A 91 -4.87 -9.67 -13.45
C ASN A 91 -6.27 -9.38 -12.93
N TYR A 92 -7.24 -9.25 -13.87
CA TYR A 92 -8.66 -8.99 -13.60
C TYR A 92 -8.96 -7.66 -12.89
N GLN A 93 -7.97 -6.83 -12.56
CA GLN A 93 -8.19 -5.52 -11.96
C GLN A 93 -8.61 -4.49 -13.02
N ARG A 94 -9.47 -3.56 -12.62
CA ARG A 94 -9.96 -2.45 -13.47
C ARG A 94 -9.30 -1.11 -13.15
N ALA A 95 -8.24 -1.14 -12.37
CA ALA A 95 -7.45 0.01 -11.97
C ALA A 95 -5.97 -0.35 -11.96
N THR A 96 -5.12 0.57 -12.38
CA THR A 96 -3.67 0.44 -12.31
C THR A 96 -3.19 0.58 -10.87
N GLU A 97 -2.02 0.04 -10.55
CA GLU A 97 -1.41 0.22 -9.22
C GLU A 97 -1.08 1.70 -8.92
N PRO A 98 -0.57 2.50 -9.89
CA PRO A 98 -0.41 3.93 -9.68
C PRO A 98 -1.71 4.63 -9.24
N PHE A 99 -2.84 4.38 -9.91
CA PHE A 99 -4.13 4.95 -9.50
C PHE A 99 -4.57 4.55 -8.10
N LYS A 100 -4.36 3.28 -7.72
CA LYS A 100 -4.67 2.84 -6.37
C LYS A 100 -3.78 3.54 -5.33
N SER A 101 -2.51 3.74 -5.67
CA SER A 101 -1.58 4.46 -4.82
C SER A 101 -1.98 5.92 -4.64
N GLU A 102 -2.37 6.63 -5.71
CA GLU A 102 -2.92 8.00 -5.66
C GLU A 102 -4.09 8.07 -4.68
N VAL A 103 -5.10 7.22 -4.87
CA VAL A 103 -6.33 7.22 -4.03
C VAL A 103 -6.00 6.92 -2.56
N CYS A 104 -5.11 5.95 -2.31
CA CYS A 104 -4.75 5.58 -0.96
C CYS A 104 -3.89 6.64 -0.28
N GLN A 105 -3.00 7.31 -1.02
CA GLN A 105 -2.19 8.40 -0.50
C GLN A 105 -3.06 9.61 -0.14
N ASP A 106 -3.97 10.01 -1.03
CA ASP A 106 -4.93 11.09 -0.76
C ASP A 106 -5.74 10.84 0.53
N HIS A 107 -6.14 9.57 0.77
CA HIS A 107 -6.82 9.20 2.00
C HIS A 107 -5.88 9.26 3.22
N HIS A 108 -4.66 8.82 3.06
CA HIS A 108 -3.63 8.85 4.09
C HIS A 108 -3.28 10.30 4.49
N ASP A 109 -3.30 11.21 3.53
CA ASP A 109 -3.06 12.65 3.71
C ASP A 109 -4.31 13.40 4.24
N GLY A 110 -5.35 12.69 4.64
CA GLY A 110 -6.50 13.23 5.40
C GLY A 110 -7.78 13.48 4.61
N ILE A 111 -7.85 13.13 3.31
CA ILE A 111 -9.10 13.26 2.57
C ILE A 111 -10.04 12.12 2.97
N CYS A 112 -11.23 12.44 3.49
CA CYS A 112 -12.17 11.45 3.94
C CYS A 112 -12.69 10.54 2.80
N GLN A 113 -13.01 9.28 3.12
CA GLN A 113 -13.43 8.27 2.15
C GLN A 113 -14.63 8.69 1.30
N SER A 114 -15.63 9.32 1.90
CA SER A 114 -16.84 9.76 1.17
C SER A 114 -16.54 10.81 0.11
N ARG A 115 -15.61 11.72 0.38
CA ARG A 115 -15.17 12.74 -0.59
C ARG A 115 -14.35 12.11 -1.71
N LEU A 116 -13.44 11.20 -1.37
CA LEU A 116 -12.65 10.46 -2.37
C LEU A 116 -13.52 9.57 -3.26
N ALA A 117 -14.46 8.83 -2.66
CA ALA A 117 -15.38 7.99 -3.40
C ALA A 117 -16.15 8.78 -4.46
N ARG A 118 -16.65 9.96 -4.11
CA ARG A 118 -17.34 10.86 -5.06
C ARG A 118 -16.37 11.40 -6.11
N ARG A 119 -15.22 11.97 -5.71
CA ARG A 119 -14.23 12.56 -6.62
C ARG A 119 -13.70 11.54 -7.61
N MET A 120 -13.36 10.35 -7.14
CA MET A 120 -12.77 9.30 -7.94
C MET A 120 -13.81 8.39 -8.61
N ARG A 121 -15.12 8.63 -8.41
CA ARG A 121 -16.22 7.78 -8.89
C ARG A 121 -15.98 6.31 -8.55
N LEU A 122 -15.69 6.02 -7.28
CA LEU A 122 -15.45 4.70 -6.70
C LEU A 122 -16.49 4.38 -5.63
N GLY A 123 -16.77 3.08 -5.44
CA GLY A 123 -17.52 2.65 -4.27
C GLY A 123 -16.66 2.73 -3.01
N THR A 124 -17.23 3.16 -1.87
CA THR A 124 -16.55 3.28 -0.57
C THR A 124 -15.90 1.97 -0.14
N ALA A 125 -16.60 0.83 -0.28
CA ALA A 125 -16.05 -0.49 0.03
C ALA A 125 -14.83 -0.88 -0.85
N THR A 126 -14.71 -0.33 -2.07
CA THR A 126 -13.53 -0.55 -2.92
C THR A 126 -12.35 0.24 -2.39
N LEU A 127 -12.58 1.49 -2.00
CA LEU A 127 -11.58 2.37 -1.43
C LEU A 127 -11.06 1.80 -0.10
N GLU A 128 -11.95 1.37 0.77
CA GLU A 128 -11.62 0.74 2.05
C GLU A 128 -10.72 -0.49 1.86
N ARG A 129 -11.08 -1.42 0.97
CA ARG A 129 -10.26 -2.60 0.67
C ARG A 129 -8.88 -2.25 0.12
N TRP A 130 -8.77 -1.20 -0.72
CA TRP A 130 -7.49 -0.74 -1.23
C TRP A 130 -6.65 -0.12 -0.12
N TYR A 131 -7.27 0.68 0.73
CA TYR A 131 -6.58 1.35 1.82
C TYR A 131 -6.08 0.35 2.89
N HIS A 132 -6.87 -0.67 3.25
CA HIS A 132 -6.40 -1.73 4.14
C HIS A 132 -5.15 -2.41 3.58
N ARG A 133 -5.14 -2.79 2.30
CA ARG A 133 -3.94 -3.39 1.67
C ARG A 133 -2.76 -2.42 1.59
N PHE A 134 -3.03 -1.14 1.42
CA PHE A 134 -2.00 -0.10 1.47
C PHE A 134 -1.37 -0.02 2.86
N LEU A 135 -2.18 0.00 3.92
CA LEU A 135 -1.72 -0.01 5.30
C LEU A 135 -0.95 -1.28 5.63
N GLU A 136 -1.45 -2.46 5.26
CA GLU A 136 -0.75 -3.74 5.46
C GLU A 136 0.67 -3.71 4.86
N ARG A 137 0.82 -3.17 3.64
CA ARG A 137 2.15 -3.00 3.02
C ARG A 137 3.03 -2.03 3.80
N LYS A 138 2.49 -0.88 4.19
CA LYS A 138 3.20 0.12 5.00
C LYS A 138 3.63 -0.43 6.37
N MET A 139 2.79 -1.23 7.00
CA MET A 139 3.12 -1.90 8.25
C MET A 139 4.22 -2.95 8.05
N ALA A 140 4.13 -3.76 6.98
CA ALA A 140 5.15 -4.77 6.68
C ALA A 140 6.55 -4.16 6.44
N GLU A 141 6.62 -2.97 5.83
CA GLU A 141 7.88 -2.21 5.66
C GLU A 141 8.50 -1.81 7.01
N ARG A 142 7.68 -1.59 8.05
CA ARG A 142 8.09 -1.14 9.39
C ARG A 142 8.36 -2.26 10.41
N VAL A 143 8.03 -3.51 10.10
CA VAL A 143 8.21 -4.67 11.02
C VAL A 143 9.65 -4.81 11.53
N HIS A 144 10.62 -4.20 10.86
CA HIS A 144 12.04 -4.24 11.22
C HIS A 144 12.54 -2.97 11.91
N ASP A 145 11.68 -1.99 12.15
CA ASP A 145 12.08 -0.77 12.85
C ASP A 145 12.50 -1.12 14.30
N ALA A 146 13.66 -0.62 14.70
CA ALA A 146 14.10 -0.76 16.07
C ALA A 146 13.42 0.29 16.95
N CYS A 147 13.27 -0.01 18.24
CA CYS A 147 12.70 0.92 19.22
C CYS A 147 13.32 2.32 19.11
N PRO A 148 12.50 3.37 19.18
CA PRO A 148 12.98 4.76 19.21
C PRO A 148 13.74 5.04 20.52
N ARG A 149 14.63 6.04 20.49
CA ARG A 149 15.39 6.44 21.69
C ARG A 149 14.51 7.12 22.75
N VAL A 150 13.48 7.82 22.33
CA VAL A 150 12.50 8.47 23.19
C VAL A 150 11.14 7.87 22.86
N LEU A 151 10.67 7.01 23.75
CA LEU A 151 9.44 6.23 23.57
C LEU A 151 8.32 6.85 24.39
N GLY A 152 7.19 7.15 23.76
CA GLY A 152 5.94 7.46 24.43
C GLY A 152 5.08 6.20 24.58
N ILE A 153 4.43 6.04 25.72
CA ILE A 153 3.46 4.97 25.95
C ILE A 153 2.17 5.62 26.50
N ASP A 154 1.07 5.38 25.82
CA ASP A 154 -0.24 5.88 26.24
C ASP A 154 -1.32 4.85 25.95
N GLU A 155 -2.42 4.89 26.71
CA GLU A 155 -3.56 4.02 26.47
C GLU A 155 -4.79 4.81 26.04
N HIS A 156 -5.58 4.20 25.17
CA HIS A 156 -6.87 4.75 24.83
C HIS A 156 -7.92 3.65 24.64
N PHE A 157 -9.16 4.02 24.86
CA PHE A 157 -10.27 3.13 24.60
C PHE A 157 -10.49 3.03 23.08
N PHE A 158 -10.32 1.83 22.53
CA PHE A 158 -10.38 1.62 21.08
C PHE A 158 -11.81 1.36 20.60
N THR A 159 -12.44 0.28 21.08
CA THR A 159 -13.83 -0.03 20.78
C THR A 159 -14.43 -0.83 21.93
N ARG A 160 -15.79 -0.85 22.05
CA ARG A 160 -16.47 -1.70 23.03
C ARG A 160 -16.11 -3.19 22.92
N LYS A 161 -15.86 -3.68 21.69
CA LYS A 161 -15.52 -5.08 21.44
C LYS A 161 -14.03 -5.38 21.71
N ALA A 162 -13.15 -4.49 21.34
CA ALA A 162 -11.69 -4.67 21.44
C ALA A 162 -11.11 -4.14 22.77
N GLY A 163 -11.84 -3.29 23.49
CA GLY A 163 -11.41 -2.69 24.74
C GLY A 163 -10.36 -1.59 24.54
N PHE A 164 -9.30 -1.64 25.33
CA PHE A 164 -8.20 -0.70 25.28
C PHE A 164 -7.12 -1.11 24.29
N ALA A 165 -6.43 -0.13 23.76
CA ALA A 165 -5.18 -0.29 23.01
C ALA A 165 -4.09 0.58 23.64
N THR A 166 -2.87 0.07 23.63
CA THR A 166 -1.66 0.80 24.01
C THR A 166 -0.97 1.32 22.77
N THR A 167 -0.74 2.62 22.71
CA THR A 167 -0.02 3.29 21.64
C THR A 167 1.43 3.52 22.06
N PHE A 168 2.35 3.09 21.22
CA PHE A 168 3.77 3.37 21.32
C PHE A 168 4.15 4.47 20.33
N CYS A 169 4.78 5.55 20.80
CA CYS A 169 5.13 6.71 20.00
C CYS A 169 6.64 6.94 19.94
N ASP A 170 7.14 7.26 18.77
CA ASP A 170 8.47 7.84 18.59
C ASP A 170 8.36 9.35 18.80
N LEU A 171 8.57 9.81 20.03
CA LEU A 171 8.37 11.21 20.40
C LEU A 171 9.41 12.13 19.76
N ARG A 172 10.59 11.63 19.42
CA ARG A 172 11.62 12.43 18.75
C ARG A 172 11.22 12.77 17.31
N ASN A 173 10.57 11.83 16.63
CA ASN A 173 10.16 11.98 15.23
C ASN A 173 8.66 12.29 15.07
N HIS A 174 7.95 12.58 16.17
CA HIS A 174 6.53 12.95 16.20
C HIS A 174 5.64 11.96 15.43
N ARG A 175 5.84 10.67 15.63
CA ARG A 175 5.09 9.62 14.91
C ARG A 175 4.65 8.49 15.84
N VAL A 176 3.54 7.86 15.50
CA VAL A 176 3.16 6.59 16.09
C VAL A 176 4.16 5.52 15.64
N PHE A 177 4.74 4.83 16.61
CA PHE A 177 5.65 3.72 16.36
C PHE A 177 4.86 2.42 16.15
N ASP A 178 3.95 2.10 17.08
CA ASP A 178 3.07 0.93 16.99
C ASP A 178 1.82 1.10 17.85
N VAL A 179 0.79 0.27 17.61
CA VAL A 179 -0.44 0.19 18.40
C VAL A 179 -0.76 -1.27 18.70
N VAL A 180 -0.90 -1.60 19.97
CA VAL A 180 -1.12 -2.97 20.44
C VAL A 180 -2.42 -3.05 21.24
N LEU A 181 -3.27 -4.03 20.94
CA LEU A 181 -4.48 -4.25 21.71
C LEU A 181 -4.17 -4.71 23.14
N GLY A 182 -4.88 -4.13 24.10
CA GLY A 182 -4.70 -4.37 25.52
C GLY A 182 -3.88 -3.28 26.21
N ARG A 183 -3.90 -3.31 27.55
CA ARG A 183 -3.19 -2.36 28.43
C ARG A 183 -2.49 -3.03 29.61
N SER A 184 -2.80 -4.30 29.86
CA SER A 184 -2.15 -5.05 30.94
C SER A 184 -0.80 -5.57 30.52
N GLU A 185 0.09 -5.82 31.50
CA GLU A 185 1.38 -6.42 31.25
C GLU A 185 1.26 -7.73 30.47
N ALA A 186 0.33 -8.60 30.87
CA ALA A 186 0.10 -9.88 30.22
C ALA A 186 -0.34 -9.73 28.74
N ALA A 187 -1.16 -8.72 28.42
CA ALA A 187 -1.58 -8.46 27.06
C ALA A 187 -0.44 -7.94 26.17
N LEU A 188 0.49 -7.18 26.74
CA LEU A 188 1.60 -6.56 26.02
C LEU A 188 2.86 -7.43 26.00
N GLU A 189 2.97 -8.45 26.85
CA GLU A 189 4.18 -9.28 27.01
C GLU A 189 4.64 -9.89 25.69
N GLY A 190 3.72 -10.48 24.92
CA GLY A 190 4.05 -11.10 23.63
C GLY A 190 4.57 -10.12 22.58
N TYR A 191 4.17 -8.87 22.65
CA TYR A 191 4.69 -7.79 21.80
C TYR A 191 6.04 -7.28 22.30
N LEU A 192 6.11 -6.93 23.59
CA LEU A 192 7.29 -6.34 24.20
C LEU A 192 8.50 -7.27 24.20
N SER A 193 8.29 -8.57 24.38
CA SER A 193 9.38 -9.55 24.31
C SER A 193 10.04 -9.63 22.95
N ARG A 194 9.28 -9.41 21.86
CA ARG A 194 9.77 -9.46 20.48
C ARG A 194 10.31 -8.14 19.94
N LEU A 195 10.10 -7.03 20.65
CA LEU A 195 10.58 -5.71 20.25
C LEU A 195 12.11 -5.69 20.11
N LYS A 196 12.59 -5.24 18.94
CA LYS A 196 14.02 -5.09 18.66
C LYS A 196 14.53 -3.73 19.11
N GLY A 197 15.76 -3.69 19.55
CA GLY A 197 16.43 -2.42 19.91
C GLY A 197 15.94 -1.80 21.23
N LYS A 198 15.36 -2.56 22.14
CA LYS A 198 14.92 -2.09 23.48
C LYS A 198 16.06 -1.45 24.26
N GLU A 199 17.27 -1.95 24.11
CA GLU A 199 18.49 -1.44 24.74
C GLU A 199 18.87 -0.02 24.28
N ARG A 200 18.30 0.46 23.17
CA ARG A 200 18.52 1.80 22.61
C ARG A 200 17.62 2.86 23.23
N VAL A 201 16.53 2.44 23.90
CA VAL A 201 15.58 3.37 24.54
C VAL A 201 16.30 4.05 25.71
N ARG A 202 16.29 5.37 25.72
CA ARG A 202 16.92 6.22 26.75
C ARG A 202 15.91 6.86 27.67
N VAL A 203 14.72 7.20 27.14
CA VAL A 203 13.66 7.85 27.88
C VAL A 203 12.33 7.20 27.51
N VAL A 204 11.51 6.92 28.50
CA VAL A 204 10.12 6.53 28.31
C VAL A 204 9.22 7.57 28.95
N CYS A 205 8.37 8.20 28.14
CA CYS A 205 7.32 9.08 28.62
C CYS A 205 6.01 8.32 28.68
N MET A 206 5.34 8.35 29.82
CA MET A 206 4.07 7.68 30.06
C MET A 206 3.25 8.45 31.09
N ASP A 207 1.98 8.10 31.24
CA ASP A 207 1.21 8.55 32.39
C ASP A 207 1.72 7.94 33.71
N LEU A 208 1.21 8.41 34.83
CA LEU A 208 1.66 7.95 36.15
C LEU A 208 1.12 6.55 36.55
N SER A 209 0.70 5.73 35.57
CA SER A 209 0.20 4.38 35.78
C SER A 209 1.24 3.45 36.40
N GLY A 210 0.91 2.84 37.53
CA GLY A 210 1.77 1.83 38.18
C GLY A 210 2.06 0.63 37.28
N THR A 211 1.11 0.22 36.44
CA THR A 211 1.23 -0.88 35.48
C THR A 211 2.30 -0.56 34.45
N TYR A 212 2.26 0.63 33.83
CA TYR A 212 3.28 1.01 32.83
C TYR A 212 4.65 1.19 33.44
N ARG A 213 4.73 1.68 34.68
CA ARG A 213 6.02 1.76 35.39
C ARG A 213 6.65 0.37 35.56
N ALA A 214 5.87 -0.65 35.92
CA ALA A 214 6.37 -2.03 36.03
C ALA A 214 6.84 -2.57 34.69
N ILE A 215 6.06 -2.38 33.63
CA ILE A 215 6.38 -2.75 32.25
C ILE A 215 7.70 -2.10 31.82
N VAL A 216 7.86 -0.79 32.02
CA VAL A 216 9.05 -0.05 31.60
C VAL A 216 10.30 -0.54 32.34
N ARG A 217 10.22 -0.74 33.65
CA ARG A 217 11.36 -1.27 34.44
C ARG A 217 11.79 -2.65 33.96
N ARG A 218 10.85 -3.49 33.59
CA ARG A 218 11.13 -4.86 33.12
C ARG A 218 11.71 -4.91 31.72
N HIS A 219 11.11 -4.19 30.77
CA HIS A 219 11.44 -4.31 29.33
C HIS A 219 12.47 -3.27 28.86
N PHE A 220 12.60 -2.14 29.55
CA PHE A 220 13.52 -1.04 29.21
C PHE A 220 14.36 -0.61 30.41
N PRO A 221 15.15 -1.51 31.01
CA PRO A 221 15.81 -1.28 32.31
C PRO A 221 16.85 -0.13 32.30
N ARG A 222 17.27 0.31 31.10
CA ARG A 222 18.22 1.42 30.91
C ARG A 222 17.56 2.75 30.64
N ALA A 223 16.23 2.79 30.53
CA ALA A 223 15.49 4.00 30.22
C ALA A 223 15.17 4.80 31.49
N LEU A 224 15.28 6.11 31.40
CA LEU A 224 14.70 7.05 32.36
C LEU A 224 13.17 7.11 32.14
N ILE A 225 12.41 7.29 33.24
CA ILE A 225 10.94 7.45 33.21
C ILE A 225 10.63 8.89 33.58
#